data_51492b60944c68d9a1ee0870814c2328
#
_entry.id   51492b60944c68d9a1ee0870814c2328
#
_cell.length_a   1.000
_cell.length_b   1.000
_cell.length_c   1.000
_cell.angle_alpha   90.00
_cell.angle_beta   90.00
_cell.angle_gamma   90.00
#
_symmetry.space_group_name_H-M   'P 1'
#
loop_
_entity.id
_entity.type
_entity.pdbx_description
1 polymer ?
#
loop_
_entity_poly.entity_id
_entity_poly.type
_entity_poly.pdbx_seq_one_letter_code
_entity_poly.pdbx_strand_id
1 'polypeptide(L)'
;MLTDALSKGGLNVPKLEGELAEELKAQLFPGASVGNPIDILATGTPDHLRICIDYCEEKLDNIDAILAIFGTPGLVTMFEMYDVLHEKMQTCHKPIFPVLPSINTAGAEVAAFLAKGHVNFSDEVT
;
A
#
# COMPACT_ATOMS: atom_id res chain seq x y z
N MET A 1 14.05 -3.95 1.45
CA MET A 1 13.85 -5.38 1.77
C MET A 1 12.83 -6.03 0.85
N LEU A 2 11.62 -5.54 0.78
CA LEU A 2 10.58 -6.07 -0.14
C LEU A 2 11.00 -5.95 -1.61
N THR A 3 11.56 -4.81 -2.02
CA THR A 3 12.04 -4.60 -3.39
C THR A 3 13.04 -5.68 -3.81
N ASP A 4 13.97 -6.03 -2.93
CA ASP A 4 14.95 -7.07 -3.20
C ASP A 4 14.29 -8.45 -3.34
N ALA A 5 13.33 -8.77 -2.48
CA ALA A 5 12.60 -10.04 -2.54
C ALA A 5 11.81 -10.17 -3.84
N LEU A 6 11.13 -9.11 -4.27
CA LEU A 6 10.38 -9.08 -5.52
C LEU A 6 11.30 -9.27 -6.73
N SER A 7 12.43 -8.55 -6.76
CA SER A 7 13.40 -8.66 -7.85
C SER A 7 14.01 -10.06 -7.95
N LYS A 8 14.34 -10.67 -6.82
CA LYS A 8 14.83 -12.06 -6.76
C LYS A 8 13.78 -13.06 -7.21
N GLY A 9 12.50 -12.76 -6.97
CA GLY A 9 11.38 -13.58 -7.42
C GLY A 9 11.01 -13.41 -8.89
N GLY A 10 11.73 -12.56 -9.62
CA GLY A 10 11.48 -12.34 -11.05
C GLY A 10 10.47 -11.24 -11.37
N LEU A 11 10.05 -10.47 -10.37
CA LEU A 11 9.16 -9.33 -10.56
C LEU A 11 9.96 -8.04 -10.77
N ASN A 12 9.40 -7.15 -11.54
CA ASN A 12 9.99 -5.84 -11.79
C ASN A 12 9.39 -4.80 -10.85
N VAL A 13 10.25 -4.01 -10.20
CA VAL A 13 9.83 -2.87 -9.39
C VAL A 13 10.28 -1.61 -10.13
N PRO A 14 9.45 -1.07 -11.04
CA PRO A 14 9.85 0.06 -11.86
C PRO A 14 9.94 1.33 -11.04
N LYS A 15 10.94 2.14 -11.33
CA LYS A 15 11.10 3.44 -10.69
C LYS A 15 10.02 4.39 -11.22
N LEU A 16 9.33 5.06 -10.29
CA LEU A 16 8.35 6.09 -10.65
C LEU A 16 9.03 7.45 -10.73
N GLU A 17 8.94 8.09 -11.89
CA GLU A 17 9.55 9.40 -12.12
C GLU A 17 8.76 10.17 -13.18
N GLY A 18 9.07 11.46 -13.34
CA GLY A 18 8.40 12.33 -14.28
C GLY A 18 7.24 13.11 -13.66
N GLU A 19 6.39 13.67 -14.52
CA GLU A 19 5.31 14.58 -14.10
C GLU A 19 4.31 13.90 -13.17
N LEU A 20 3.94 12.66 -13.44
CA LEU A 20 2.96 11.95 -12.60
C LEU A 20 3.49 11.69 -11.20
N ALA A 21 4.78 11.36 -11.07
CA ALA A 21 5.40 11.18 -9.77
C ALA A 21 5.44 12.49 -8.98
N GLU A 22 5.79 13.60 -9.63
CA GLU A 22 5.80 14.92 -8.99
C GLU A 22 4.38 15.38 -8.61
N GLU A 23 3.40 15.13 -9.47
CA GLU A 23 1.99 15.41 -9.19
C GLU A 23 1.49 14.64 -7.98
N LEU A 24 1.80 13.35 -7.91
CA LEU A 24 1.46 12.51 -6.76
C LEU A 24 2.11 13.02 -5.47
N LYS A 25 3.40 13.32 -5.52
CA LYS A 25 4.15 13.82 -4.37
C LYS A 25 3.56 15.10 -3.81
N ALA A 26 3.08 15.99 -4.66
CA ALA A 26 2.47 17.26 -4.25
C ALA A 26 1.19 17.07 -3.43
N GLN A 27 0.54 15.92 -3.54
CA GLN A 27 -0.68 15.60 -2.80
C GLN A 27 -0.43 14.87 -1.49
N LEU A 28 0.82 14.55 -1.18
CA LEU A 28 1.21 13.86 0.05
C LEU A 28 1.89 14.83 1.01
N PHE A 29 2.11 14.37 2.26
CA PHE A 29 2.85 15.19 3.22
C PHE A 29 4.28 15.44 2.77
N PRO A 30 4.86 16.60 3.11
CA PRO A 30 6.29 16.84 2.91
C PRO A 30 7.13 15.72 3.54
N GLY A 31 8.10 15.23 2.79
CA GLY A 31 8.93 14.11 3.22
C GLY A 31 8.49 12.74 2.70
N ALA A 32 7.28 12.64 2.13
CA ALA A 32 6.86 11.41 1.45
C ALA A 32 7.73 11.14 0.23
N SER A 33 7.91 9.87 -0.09
CA SER A 33 8.70 9.41 -1.23
C SER A 33 7.81 8.71 -2.25
N VAL A 34 7.97 9.00 -3.53
CA VAL A 34 7.16 8.43 -4.61
C VAL A 34 7.98 7.65 -5.64
N GLY A 35 9.21 7.33 -5.32
CA GLY A 35 10.11 6.66 -6.28
C GLY A 35 9.83 5.17 -6.52
N ASN A 36 8.96 4.57 -5.76
CA ASN A 36 8.68 3.13 -5.68
C ASN A 36 9.80 2.38 -4.91
N PRO A 37 9.55 2.00 -3.65
CA PRO A 37 8.23 2.09 -3.01
C PRO A 37 7.74 3.52 -2.78
N ILE A 38 6.43 3.67 -2.74
CA ILE A 38 5.80 4.92 -2.32
C ILE A 38 5.68 4.88 -0.81
N ASP A 39 6.28 5.85 -0.14
CA ASP A 39 6.28 5.94 1.33
C ASP A 39 5.50 7.18 1.77
N ILE A 40 4.31 6.96 2.31
CA ILE A 40 3.45 8.03 2.79
C ILE A 40 3.69 8.40 4.26
N LEU A 41 4.73 7.81 4.86
CA LEU A 41 5.12 8.02 6.26
C LEU A 41 4.07 7.51 7.26
N ALA A 42 4.47 7.47 8.53
CA ALA A 42 3.57 7.09 9.63
C ALA A 42 2.41 8.09 9.83
N THR A 43 2.54 9.30 9.29
CA THR A 43 1.53 10.36 9.34
C THR A 43 0.56 10.31 8.14
N GLY A 44 0.74 9.38 7.22
CA GLY A 44 -0.14 9.24 6.07
C GLY A 44 -1.58 8.99 6.48
N THR A 45 -2.52 9.61 5.76
CA THR A 45 -3.95 9.51 6.04
C THR A 45 -4.61 8.46 5.12
N PRO A 46 -5.85 8.02 5.44
CA PRO A 46 -6.62 7.18 4.51
C PRO A 46 -6.77 7.82 3.12
N ASP A 47 -6.92 9.14 3.04
CA ASP A 47 -6.99 9.84 1.76
C ASP A 47 -5.69 9.74 0.97
N HIS A 48 -4.55 9.82 1.64
CA HIS A 48 -3.24 9.62 0.98
C HIS A 48 -3.12 8.21 0.40
N LEU A 49 -3.55 7.19 1.12
CA LEU A 49 -3.58 5.82 0.62
C LEU A 49 -4.47 5.71 -0.62
N ARG A 50 -5.67 6.29 -0.57
CA ARG A 50 -6.61 6.31 -1.68
C ARG A 50 -5.99 6.95 -2.92
N ILE A 51 -5.35 8.10 -2.75
CA ILE A 51 -4.69 8.82 -3.83
C ILE A 51 -3.59 7.96 -4.47
N CYS A 52 -2.74 7.35 -3.66
CA CYS A 52 -1.66 6.49 -4.16
C CYS A 52 -2.20 5.30 -4.97
N ILE A 53 -3.23 4.63 -4.47
CA ILE A 53 -3.84 3.49 -5.17
C ILE A 53 -4.48 3.95 -6.48
N ASP A 54 -5.19 5.07 -6.47
CA ASP A 54 -5.83 5.60 -7.68
C ASP A 54 -4.81 5.97 -8.76
N TYR A 55 -3.68 6.55 -8.40
CA TYR A 55 -2.59 6.81 -9.34
C TYR A 55 -2.04 5.52 -9.94
N CYS A 56 -1.81 4.50 -9.12
CA CYS A 56 -1.32 3.21 -9.61
C CYS A 56 -2.33 2.52 -10.52
N GLU A 57 -3.62 2.61 -10.21
CA GLU A 57 -4.69 2.00 -10.99
C GLU A 57 -4.93 2.71 -12.32
N GLU A 58 -5.00 4.04 -12.31
CA GLU A 58 -5.53 4.81 -13.42
C GLU A 58 -4.47 5.50 -14.27
N LYS A 59 -3.36 5.94 -13.67
CA LYS A 59 -2.39 6.84 -14.32
C LYS A 59 -1.03 6.21 -14.58
N LEU A 60 -0.62 5.22 -13.82
CA LEU A 60 0.70 4.59 -13.94
C LEU A 60 0.60 3.31 -14.77
N ASP A 61 0.76 3.44 -16.08
CA ASP A 61 0.60 2.34 -17.02
C ASP A 61 1.65 1.23 -16.87
N ASN A 62 2.79 1.54 -16.27
CA ASN A 62 3.87 0.58 -16.05
C ASN A 62 3.72 -0.23 -14.77
N ILE A 63 2.61 -0.08 -14.05
CA ILE A 63 2.29 -0.82 -12.84
C ILE A 63 1.20 -1.85 -13.15
N ASP A 64 1.48 -3.12 -12.90
CA ASP A 64 0.54 -4.22 -13.13
C ASP A 64 -0.14 -4.71 -11.86
N ALA A 65 0.49 -4.51 -10.71
CA ALA A 65 -0.01 -4.94 -9.41
C ALA A 65 0.47 -4.00 -8.32
N ILE A 66 -0.23 -3.99 -7.21
CA ILE A 66 0.06 -3.11 -6.07
C ILE A 66 0.28 -3.97 -4.83
N LEU A 67 1.38 -3.72 -4.11
CA LEU A 67 1.61 -4.29 -2.79
C LEU A 67 1.44 -3.18 -1.76
N ALA A 68 0.49 -3.38 -0.86
CA ALA A 68 0.18 -2.40 0.20
C ALA A 68 0.73 -2.91 1.53
N ILE A 69 1.77 -2.25 2.03
CA ILE A 69 2.47 -2.64 3.26
C ILE A 69 2.08 -1.70 4.38
N PHE A 70 1.66 -2.29 5.50
CA PHE A 70 1.31 -1.55 6.71
C PHE A 70 2.18 -1.98 7.87
N GLY A 71 2.65 -1.01 8.64
CA GLY A 71 3.35 -1.28 9.89
C GLY A 71 2.39 -1.56 11.04
N THR A 72 2.95 -1.84 12.20
CA THR A 72 2.18 -1.98 13.42
C THR A 72 1.51 -0.64 13.76
N PRO A 73 0.21 -0.60 14.13
CA PRO A 73 -0.46 0.63 14.51
C PRO A 73 0.24 1.29 15.69
N GLY A 74 0.43 2.61 15.58
CA GLY A 74 1.01 3.42 16.64
C GLY A 74 -0.06 4.11 17.46
N LEU A 75 -0.07 5.44 17.42
CA LEU A 75 -0.99 6.27 18.21
C LEU A 75 -2.39 6.42 17.60
N VAL A 76 -2.57 6.01 16.35
CA VAL A 76 -3.84 6.13 15.63
C VAL A 76 -4.35 4.75 15.23
N THR A 77 -5.67 4.63 15.07
CA THR A 77 -6.26 3.38 14.61
C THR A 77 -6.04 3.20 13.12
N MET A 78 -5.99 1.96 12.67
CA MET A 78 -5.81 1.61 11.27
C MET A 78 -7.10 1.16 10.59
N PHE A 79 -8.25 1.24 11.28
CA PHE A 79 -9.53 0.79 10.73
C PHE A 79 -9.87 1.51 9.43
N GLU A 80 -9.74 2.84 9.42
CA GLU A 80 -10.05 3.64 8.22
C GLU A 80 -9.12 3.33 7.06
N MET A 81 -7.83 3.10 7.34
CA MET A 81 -6.86 2.70 6.31
C MET A 81 -7.24 1.36 5.70
N TYR A 82 -7.61 0.39 6.53
CA TYR A 82 -8.01 -0.93 6.08
C TYR A 82 -9.36 -0.90 5.34
N ASP A 83 -10.25 0.00 5.71
CA ASP A 83 -11.51 0.21 4.98
C ASP A 83 -11.25 0.73 3.57
N VAL A 84 -10.34 1.68 3.40
CA VAL A 84 -9.91 2.16 2.09
C VAL A 84 -9.29 1.03 1.27
N LEU A 85 -8.41 0.25 1.91
CA LEU A 85 -7.78 -0.90 1.25
C LEU A 85 -8.83 -1.90 0.76
N HIS A 86 -9.80 -2.24 1.61
CA HIS A 86 -10.91 -3.14 1.26
C HIS A 86 -11.71 -2.59 0.08
N GLU A 87 -12.11 -1.33 0.13
CA GLU A 87 -12.86 -0.67 -0.96
C GLU A 87 -12.09 -0.75 -2.28
N LYS A 88 -10.81 -0.42 -2.26
CA LYS A 88 -9.98 -0.43 -3.47
C LYS A 88 -9.74 -1.84 -4.01
N MET A 89 -9.60 -2.82 -3.15
CA MET A 89 -9.50 -4.23 -3.57
C MET A 89 -10.77 -4.72 -4.27
N GLN A 90 -11.93 -4.15 -3.95
CA GLN A 90 -13.20 -4.47 -4.60
C GLN A 90 -13.37 -3.77 -5.96
N THR A 91 -12.82 -2.58 -6.12
CA THR A 91 -13.09 -1.72 -7.28
C THR A 91 -11.95 -1.67 -8.30
N CYS A 92 -10.71 -1.88 -7.89
CA CYS A 92 -9.56 -1.83 -8.79
C CYS A 92 -9.47 -3.04 -9.70
N HIS A 93 -9.05 -2.81 -10.95
CA HIS A 93 -8.77 -3.88 -11.91
C HIS A 93 -7.41 -4.52 -11.67
N LYS A 94 -6.43 -3.75 -11.22
CA LYS A 94 -5.11 -4.26 -10.87
C LYS A 94 -5.18 -4.97 -9.52
N PRO A 95 -4.53 -6.12 -9.36
CA PRO A 95 -4.54 -6.82 -8.08
C PRO A 95 -3.79 -6.05 -7.00
N ILE A 96 -4.32 -6.07 -5.78
CA ILE A 96 -3.72 -5.46 -4.61
C ILE A 96 -3.42 -6.56 -3.61
N PHE A 97 -2.17 -6.66 -3.19
CA PHE A 97 -1.71 -7.66 -2.23
C PHE A 97 -1.40 -6.98 -0.90
N PRO A 98 -2.18 -7.22 0.16
CA PRO A 98 -1.91 -6.62 1.47
C PRO A 98 -0.79 -7.36 2.21
N VAL A 99 0.12 -6.58 2.80
CA VAL A 99 1.14 -7.06 3.73
C VAL A 99 0.87 -6.36 5.06
N LEU A 100 0.19 -7.04 5.97
CA LEU A 100 -0.25 -6.48 7.24
C LEU A 100 0.51 -7.10 8.41
N PRO A 101 0.63 -6.39 9.54
CA PRO A 101 1.20 -6.98 10.75
C PRO A 101 0.42 -8.21 11.19
N SER A 102 1.06 -9.10 11.94
CA SER A 102 0.36 -10.27 12.44
C SER A 102 -0.76 -9.86 13.41
N ILE A 103 -1.78 -10.70 13.53
CA ILE A 103 -2.90 -10.46 14.45
C ILE A 103 -2.45 -10.32 15.90
N ASN A 104 -1.30 -10.91 16.24
CA ASN A 104 -0.72 -10.79 17.58
C ASN A 104 -0.13 -9.41 17.86
N THR A 105 0.21 -8.65 16.83
CA THR A 105 0.82 -7.32 16.97
C THR A 105 -0.15 -6.19 16.63
N ALA A 106 -1.08 -6.42 15.74
CA ALA A 106 -2.05 -5.40 15.30
C ALA A 106 -3.50 -5.72 15.71
N GLY A 107 -3.74 -6.93 16.21
CA GLY A 107 -4.98 -7.26 16.91
C GLY A 107 -6.25 -7.04 16.11
N ALA A 108 -7.12 -6.19 16.69
CA ALA A 108 -8.49 -6.01 16.20
C ALA A 108 -8.59 -5.48 14.78
N GLU A 109 -7.70 -4.60 14.37
CA GLU A 109 -7.72 -4.00 13.01
C GLU A 109 -7.49 -5.07 11.93
N VAL A 110 -6.48 -5.90 12.11
CA VAL A 110 -6.17 -6.99 11.17
C VAL A 110 -7.27 -8.04 11.19
N ALA A 111 -7.76 -8.40 12.36
CA ALA A 111 -8.86 -9.37 12.49
C ALA A 111 -10.12 -8.88 11.76
N ALA A 112 -10.49 -7.61 11.90
CA ALA A 112 -11.63 -7.03 11.22
C ALA A 112 -11.45 -7.04 9.70
N PHE A 113 -10.25 -6.75 9.21
CA PHE A 113 -9.94 -6.78 7.79
C PHE A 113 -10.04 -8.22 7.22
N LEU A 114 -9.44 -9.19 7.90
CA LEU A 114 -9.48 -10.59 7.49
C LEU A 114 -10.91 -11.16 7.51
N ALA A 115 -11.75 -10.70 8.44
CA ALA A 115 -13.16 -11.12 8.51
C ALA A 115 -13.96 -10.71 7.26
N LYS A 116 -13.47 -9.75 6.48
CA LYS A 116 -14.06 -9.35 5.20
C LYS A 116 -13.69 -10.27 4.03
N GLY A 117 -12.97 -11.36 4.30
CA GLY A 117 -12.62 -12.38 3.30
C GLY A 117 -11.31 -12.17 2.58
N HIS A 118 -10.45 -11.29 3.05
CA HIS A 118 -9.15 -11.02 2.42
C HIS A 118 -8.09 -12.03 2.84
N VAL A 119 -7.17 -12.29 1.92
CA VAL A 119 -5.93 -13.01 2.20
C VAL A 119 -4.85 -11.99 2.53
N ASN A 120 -4.08 -12.28 3.55
CA ASN A 120 -3.02 -11.40 4.03
C ASN A 120 -1.67 -12.10 4.00
N PHE A 121 -0.64 -11.32 3.67
CA PHE A 121 0.75 -11.73 3.85
C PHE A 121 1.27 -11.04 5.11
N SER A 122 1.81 -11.83 6.04
CA SER A 122 2.27 -11.32 7.34
C SER A 122 3.68 -10.73 7.31
N ASP A 123 4.40 -10.97 6.21
CA ASP A 123 5.75 -10.43 5.99
C ASP A 123 6.05 -10.28 4.49
N GLU A 124 7.10 -9.52 4.19
CA GLU A 124 7.46 -9.19 2.81
C GLU A 124 8.12 -10.35 2.05
N VAL A 125 8.59 -11.37 2.75
CA VAL A 125 9.29 -12.50 2.12
C VAL A 125 8.29 -13.50 1.53
N THR A 126 7.19 -13.72 2.23
CA THR A 126 6.14 -14.65 1.82
C THR A 126 5.41 -14.17 0.57
#